data_9260b50a9d14cc76c319b3101e09d8e9
#
_entry.id   9260b50a9d14cc76c319b3101e09d8e9
#
_cell.length_a   1.000
_cell.length_b   1.000
_cell.length_c   1.000
_cell.angle_alpha   90.00
_cell.angle_beta   90.00
_cell.angle_gamma   90.00
#
_symmetry.space_group_name_H-M   'P 1'
#
loop_
_entity.id
_entity.type
_entity.pdbx_description
1 polymer ?
#
loop_
_entity_poly.entity_id
_entity_poly.type
_entity_poly.pdbx_seq_one_letter_code
_entity_poly.pdbx_strand_id
1 'polypeptide(L)'
;MKSFIVLFTMLCIHLTSGNLYAQEFEDFVKKYTGANGEGYMQPLADAFGANLNSGWYHSAYIAKPGFQLYIGVSTMAAPIPANNKTFTATTQGFFTPEQTAKVPTVFGNTEPISVDGDGGTAYVFPGGLDLKNLPMAVPNLTIGSLLGTNVSLRWAAYDLGEDVGKVELLGWGVSHSLDQYLPIAPINMAVGFYTQQFTLGDIVDANSWLANLQASYQLSFITLYGGLGYENSNLDINYTYEEDNSEIAFDLQGNNKIRGTLGLTLNLGPLKLNGDYSMATQSIFTVGLGLGFNEIDKDRR
;
A
#
# COMPACT_ATOMS: atom_id res chain seq x y z
N MET A 1 14.18 -22.21 -4.11
CA MET A 1 12.72 -22.16 -4.31
C MET A 1 11.93 -22.24 -3.01
N LYS A 2 12.22 -23.18 -2.09
CA LYS A 2 11.47 -23.29 -0.81
C LYS A 2 11.65 -22.09 0.14
N SER A 3 12.81 -21.42 0.15
CA SER A 3 13.06 -20.27 1.05
C SER A 3 12.40 -18.95 0.59
N PHE A 4 12.08 -18.82 -0.70
CA PHE A 4 11.41 -17.62 -1.26
C PHE A 4 9.90 -17.64 -0.94
N ILE A 5 9.32 -18.83 -0.89
CA ILE A 5 7.92 -19.07 -0.47
C ILE A 5 7.75 -18.70 1.01
N VAL A 6 8.75 -18.95 1.86
CA VAL A 6 8.70 -18.65 3.30
C VAL A 6 8.68 -17.15 3.60
N LEU A 7 9.34 -16.32 2.79
CA LEU A 7 9.33 -14.86 3.00
C LEU A 7 8.00 -14.21 2.59
N PHE A 8 7.36 -14.73 1.54
CA PHE A 8 6.02 -14.30 1.11
C PHE A 8 4.93 -14.84 2.02
N THR A 9 5.09 -16.08 2.53
CA THR A 9 4.20 -16.66 3.56
C THR A 9 4.32 -15.98 4.92
N MET A 10 5.46 -15.39 5.30
CA MET A 10 5.54 -14.60 6.54
C MET A 10 4.69 -13.33 6.51
N LEU A 11 4.43 -12.76 5.34
CA LEU A 11 3.49 -11.65 5.19
C LEU A 11 2.03 -12.10 5.36
N CYS A 12 1.71 -13.33 4.91
CA CYS A 12 0.39 -13.96 5.07
C CYS A 12 0.24 -14.72 6.41
N ILE A 13 1.36 -15.16 7.06
CA ILE A 13 1.33 -15.97 8.29
C ILE A 13 0.84 -15.18 9.52
N HIS A 14 0.87 -13.86 9.51
CA HIS A 14 0.11 -13.09 10.52
C HIS A 14 -1.41 -13.15 10.30
N LEU A 15 -1.86 -13.59 9.12
CA LEU A 15 -3.27 -13.82 8.78
C LEU A 15 -3.70 -15.30 8.99
N THR A 16 -2.77 -16.27 9.03
CA THR A 16 -3.09 -17.72 9.10
C THR A 16 -3.12 -18.34 10.50
N SER A 17 -2.82 -17.60 11.57
CA SER A 17 -3.20 -17.98 12.92
C SER A 17 -4.67 -17.67 13.22
N GLY A 18 -5.50 -17.50 12.25
CA GLY A 18 -6.61 -16.62 12.12
C GLY A 18 -7.98 -17.20 11.94
N ASN A 19 -8.29 -18.46 12.12
CA ASN A 19 -9.70 -18.83 12.16
C ASN A 19 -10.45 -18.22 13.38
N LEU A 20 -9.74 -17.91 14.46
CA LEU A 20 -10.31 -17.19 15.60
C LEU A 20 -10.40 -15.67 15.34
N TYR A 21 -9.40 -15.08 14.69
CA TYR A 21 -9.39 -13.64 14.38
C TYR A 21 -10.30 -13.26 13.21
N ALA A 22 -10.55 -14.14 12.25
CA ALA A 22 -11.48 -13.89 11.17
C ALA A 22 -12.92 -13.79 11.67
N GLN A 23 -13.37 -14.72 12.50
CA GLN A 23 -14.70 -14.73 13.09
C GLN A 23 -14.93 -13.53 14.02
N GLU A 24 -13.93 -13.17 14.85
CA GLU A 24 -14.00 -11.96 15.67
C GLU A 24 -14.02 -10.68 14.82
N PHE A 25 -13.27 -10.62 13.73
CA PHE A 25 -13.27 -9.48 12.81
C PHE A 25 -14.62 -9.31 12.10
N GLU A 26 -15.23 -10.40 11.66
CA GLU A 26 -16.58 -10.41 11.08
C GLU A 26 -17.64 -9.85 12.05
N ASP A 27 -17.62 -10.31 13.30
CA ASP A 27 -18.52 -9.82 14.36
C ASP A 27 -18.30 -8.34 14.68
N PHE A 28 -17.06 -7.82 14.46
CA PHE A 28 -16.74 -6.42 14.68
C PHE A 28 -17.26 -5.55 13.54
N VAL A 29 -17.06 -5.96 12.29
CA VAL A 29 -17.48 -5.21 11.11
C VAL A 29 -19.00 -5.12 11.04
N LYS A 30 -19.75 -6.15 11.45
CA LYS A 30 -21.22 -6.15 11.53
C LYS A 30 -21.80 -5.05 12.41
N LYS A 31 -21.12 -4.72 13.51
CA LYS A 31 -21.58 -3.72 14.46
C LYS A 31 -21.41 -2.30 13.98
N TYR A 32 -20.60 -2.10 12.95
CA TYR A 32 -20.34 -0.79 12.38
C TYR A 32 -21.00 -0.65 11.01
N THR A 33 -22.00 0.22 10.93
CA THR A 33 -22.67 0.59 9.68
C THR A 33 -22.50 2.09 9.39
N GLY A 34 -22.59 2.47 8.10
CA GLY A 34 -22.50 3.86 7.69
C GLY A 34 -21.21 4.55 8.18
N ALA A 35 -21.36 5.76 8.73
CA ALA A 35 -20.24 6.61 9.15
C ALA A 35 -19.30 5.97 10.20
N ASN A 36 -19.82 5.11 11.08
CA ASN A 36 -18.99 4.38 12.03
C ASN A 36 -18.10 3.34 11.31
N GLY A 37 -18.67 2.63 10.33
CA GLY A 37 -17.92 1.66 9.53
C GLY A 37 -16.83 2.33 8.70
N GLU A 38 -17.16 3.44 8.05
CA GLU A 38 -16.17 4.26 7.33
C GLU A 38 -15.06 4.75 8.27
N GLY A 39 -15.40 5.32 9.43
CA GLY A 39 -14.41 5.79 10.41
C GLY A 39 -13.52 4.68 10.96
N TYR A 40 -14.06 3.47 11.14
CA TYR A 40 -13.31 2.29 11.57
C TYR A 40 -12.32 1.83 10.50
N MET A 41 -12.72 1.78 9.23
CA MET A 41 -11.95 1.21 8.12
C MET A 41 -11.09 2.23 7.36
N GLN A 42 -11.34 3.54 7.47
CA GLN A 42 -10.62 4.58 6.73
C GLN A 42 -9.08 4.50 6.87
N PRO A 43 -8.51 4.24 8.06
CA PRO A 43 -7.04 4.10 8.17
C PRO A 43 -6.48 2.92 7.38
N LEU A 44 -7.26 1.84 7.16
CA LEU A 44 -6.86 0.73 6.31
C LEU A 44 -6.80 1.18 4.84
N ALA A 45 -7.82 1.88 4.34
CA ALA A 45 -7.82 2.41 2.99
C ALA A 45 -6.64 3.34 2.74
N ASP A 46 -6.30 4.21 3.71
CA ASP A 46 -5.17 5.13 3.63
C ASP A 46 -3.83 4.39 3.56
N ALA A 47 -3.61 3.42 4.47
CA ALA A 47 -2.36 2.68 4.56
C ALA A 47 -2.18 1.71 3.38
N PHE A 48 -3.25 1.04 2.96
CA PHE A 48 -3.22 0.10 1.85
C PHE A 48 -2.99 0.81 0.52
N GLY A 49 -3.75 1.88 0.24
CA GLY A 49 -3.58 2.69 -0.96
C GLY A 49 -2.20 3.34 -1.05
N ALA A 50 -1.66 3.81 0.09
CA ALA A 50 -0.30 4.34 0.14
C ALA A 50 0.77 3.29 -0.18
N ASN A 51 0.61 2.04 0.29
CA ASN A 51 1.48 0.92 -0.07
C ASN A 51 1.40 0.60 -1.57
N LEU A 52 0.20 0.50 -2.14
CA LEU A 52 0.01 0.24 -3.57
C LEU A 52 0.76 1.23 -4.45
N ASN A 53 0.77 2.52 -4.08
CA ASN A 53 1.43 3.58 -4.82
C ASN A 53 2.95 3.73 -4.54
N SER A 54 3.53 2.88 -3.66
CA SER A 54 4.94 2.97 -3.26
C SER A 54 5.85 2.00 -4.02
N GLY A 55 7.17 2.29 -4.06
CA GLY A 55 8.20 1.38 -4.58
C GLY A 55 8.19 1.18 -6.10
N TRP A 56 7.62 2.10 -6.88
CA TRP A 56 7.56 1.99 -8.34
C TRP A 56 8.86 2.32 -9.05
N TYR A 57 9.71 3.16 -8.47
CA TYR A 57 10.97 3.60 -9.06
C TYR A 57 12.05 3.71 -7.98
N HIS A 58 13.29 3.63 -8.40
CA HIS A 58 14.48 3.73 -7.54
C HIS A 58 15.59 4.58 -8.20
N SER A 59 15.26 5.19 -9.35
CA SER A 59 16.08 6.12 -10.12
C SER A 59 15.18 6.82 -11.14
N ALA A 60 15.56 8.03 -11.57
CA ALA A 60 14.97 8.72 -12.71
C ALA A 60 15.80 8.53 -14.00
N TYR A 61 16.93 7.81 -13.92
CA TYR A 61 17.73 7.53 -15.11
C TYR A 61 17.04 6.51 -16.02
N ILE A 62 16.86 6.88 -17.27
CA ILE A 62 16.39 6.02 -18.35
C ILE A 62 17.41 6.05 -19.47
N ALA A 63 17.96 4.90 -19.83
CA ALA A 63 18.95 4.79 -20.92
C ALA A 63 18.35 5.29 -22.24
N LYS A 64 19.08 6.11 -22.99
CA LYS A 64 18.58 6.70 -24.25
C LYS A 64 18.84 5.84 -25.46
N PRO A 65 20.07 5.27 -25.67
CA PRO A 65 20.28 4.14 -26.54
C PRO A 65 20.44 2.87 -25.71
N GLY A 66 19.79 1.79 -26.13
CA GLY A 66 20.04 0.46 -25.60
C GLY A 66 18.95 -0.09 -24.68
N PHE A 67 19.08 -1.36 -24.40
CA PHE A 67 18.14 -2.11 -23.55
C PHE A 67 18.42 -1.84 -22.08
N GLN A 68 17.37 -1.63 -21.30
CA GLN A 68 17.39 -1.51 -19.84
C GLN A 68 16.46 -2.55 -19.23
N LEU A 69 16.89 -3.17 -18.15
CA LEU A 69 16.12 -4.20 -17.46
C LEU A 69 16.33 -4.09 -15.96
N TYR A 70 15.25 -4.16 -15.20
CA TYR A 70 15.26 -4.38 -13.76
C TYR A 70 14.25 -5.47 -13.39
N ILE A 71 14.65 -6.38 -12.53
CA ILE A 71 13.78 -7.37 -11.90
C ILE A 71 14.09 -7.40 -10.40
N GLY A 72 13.07 -7.28 -9.56
CA GLY A 72 13.29 -7.22 -8.12
C GLY A 72 12.01 -7.38 -7.32
N VAL A 73 12.14 -7.17 -6.02
CA VAL A 73 11.04 -7.13 -5.06
C VAL A 73 11.14 -5.82 -4.28
N SER A 74 10.03 -5.13 -4.15
CA SER A 74 9.88 -3.99 -3.23
C SER A 74 9.03 -4.40 -2.05
N THR A 75 9.52 -4.12 -0.85
CA THR A 75 8.80 -4.28 0.41
C THR A 75 8.48 -2.91 0.95
N MET A 76 7.22 -2.67 1.25
CA MET A 76 6.71 -1.44 1.81
C MET A 76 6.17 -1.67 3.21
N ALA A 77 6.23 -0.65 4.05
CA ALA A 77 5.63 -0.65 5.37
C ALA A 77 4.98 0.71 5.63
N ALA A 78 3.68 0.69 5.89
CA ALA A 78 2.92 1.85 6.35
C ALA A 78 2.90 1.87 7.88
N PRO A 79 3.71 2.69 8.57
CA PRO A 79 3.57 2.86 10.01
C PRO A 79 2.25 3.53 10.34
N ILE A 80 1.52 3.01 11.33
CA ILE A 80 0.21 3.52 11.71
C ILE A 80 0.39 4.61 12.79
N PRO A 81 0.09 5.88 12.48
CA PRO A 81 0.20 6.95 13.46
C PRO A 81 -0.82 6.79 14.59
N ALA A 82 -0.50 7.33 15.77
CA ALA A 82 -1.38 7.21 16.95
C ALA A 82 -2.78 7.83 16.73
N ASN A 83 -2.88 8.89 15.94
CA ASN A 83 -4.15 9.52 15.59
C ASN A 83 -5.04 8.66 14.67
N ASN A 84 -4.46 7.69 13.95
CA ASN A 84 -5.19 6.75 13.09
C ASN A 84 -5.62 5.48 13.84
N LYS A 85 -5.29 5.36 15.13
CA LYS A 85 -5.68 4.21 15.96
C LYS A 85 -7.04 4.39 16.65
N THR A 86 -7.62 5.58 16.65
CA THR A 86 -8.92 5.87 17.26
C THR A 86 -9.71 6.87 16.43
N PHE A 87 -11.03 6.76 16.49
CA PHE A 87 -11.96 7.72 15.90
C PHE A 87 -13.13 7.99 16.86
N THR A 88 -13.98 8.94 16.53
CA THR A 88 -15.21 9.20 17.27
C THR A 88 -16.36 8.48 16.61
N ALA A 89 -16.98 7.53 17.31
CA ALA A 89 -18.16 6.80 16.88
C ALA A 89 -19.40 7.25 17.65
N THR A 90 -20.57 7.06 17.06
CA THR A 90 -21.86 7.35 17.65
C THR A 90 -22.64 6.04 17.88
N THR A 91 -23.31 5.89 18.99
CA THR A 91 -24.18 4.73 19.24
C THR A 91 -25.29 4.68 18.19
N GLN A 92 -25.67 3.48 17.76
CA GLN A 92 -26.61 3.26 16.65
C GLN A 92 -27.82 2.44 17.09
N GLY A 93 -28.84 2.40 16.24
CA GLY A 93 -30.06 1.65 16.48
C GLY A 93 -30.97 2.32 17.51
N PHE A 94 -31.61 1.50 18.37
CA PHE A 94 -32.54 1.97 19.39
C PHE A 94 -31.87 2.26 20.74
N PHE A 95 -30.55 2.43 20.76
CA PHE A 95 -29.83 2.75 22.00
C PHE A 95 -30.11 4.19 22.44
N THR A 96 -30.46 4.34 23.74
CA THR A 96 -30.78 5.65 24.32
C THR A 96 -30.02 5.86 25.64
N PRO A 97 -29.58 7.11 25.90
CA PRO A 97 -29.52 8.21 24.94
C PRO A 97 -28.47 8.00 23.86
N GLU A 98 -28.60 8.64 22.70
CA GLU A 98 -27.53 8.67 21.70
C GLU A 98 -26.25 9.28 22.31
N GLN A 99 -25.12 8.61 22.15
CA GLN A 99 -23.85 8.99 22.75
C GLN A 99 -22.73 8.88 21.71
N THR A 100 -21.67 9.67 21.91
CA THR A 100 -20.44 9.55 21.15
C THR A 100 -19.31 9.08 22.06
N ALA A 101 -18.43 8.23 21.53
CA ALA A 101 -17.26 7.74 22.24
C ALA A 101 -16.02 7.74 21.33
N LYS A 102 -14.85 7.94 21.94
CA LYS A 102 -13.59 7.74 21.24
C LYS A 102 -13.23 6.25 21.30
N VAL A 103 -13.27 5.60 20.17
CA VAL A 103 -13.16 4.13 20.04
C VAL A 103 -12.02 3.72 19.11
N PRO A 104 -11.53 2.47 19.18
CA PRO A 104 -10.49 1.98 18.28
C PRO A 104 -10.95 1.99 16.81
N THR A 105 -10.01 2.24 15.90
CA THR A 105 -10.12 1.88 14.48
C THR A 105 -9.69 0.43 14.28
N VAL A 106 -9.72 -0.08 13.06
CA VAL A 106 -9.17 -1.40 12.70
C VAL A 106 -7.72 -1.61 13.17
N PHE A 107 -6.93 -0.55 13.25
CA PHE A 107 -5.54 -0.56 13.75
C PHE A 107 -5.42 -0.23 15.24
N GLY A 108 -6.53 0.10 15.92
CA GLY A 108 -6.56 0.41 17.34
C GLY A 108 -6.27 -0.79 18.23
N ASN A 109 -6.36 -0.60 19.55
CA ASN A 109 -6.20 -1.70 20.50
C ASN A 109 -7.35 -2.73 20.37
N THR A 110 -7.12 -3.91 20.89
CA THR A 110 -8.10 -5.03 20.82
C THR A 110 -9.23 -4.91 21.84
N GLU A 111 -9.12 -4.01 22.82
CA GLU A 111 -10.12 -3.87 23.87
C GLU A 111 -11.35 -3.11 23.35
N PRO A 112 -12.57 -3.68 23.49
CA PRO A 112 -13.80 -2.98 23.13
C PRO A 112 -14.10 -1.87 24.14
N ILE A 113 -14.81 -0.83 23.67
CA ILE A 113 -15.27 0.28 24.49
C ILE A 113 -16.76 0.14 24.71
N SER A 114 -17.20 0.15 25.99
CA SER A 114 -18.61 0.10 26.37
C SER A 114 -19.08 1.47 26.86
N VAL A 115 -20.29 1.85 26.48
CA VAL A 115 -21.02 3.01 27.01
C VAL A 115 -22.35 2.56 27.59
N ASP A 116 -22.69 3.07 28.76
CA ASP A 116 -23.91 2.72 29.46
C ASP A 116 -25.09 3.56 28.96
N GLY A 117 -26.24 2.92 28.77
CA GLY A 117 -27.50 3.53 28.36
C GLY A 117 -28.58 3.45 29.42
N ASP A 118 -29.76 3.90 29.05
CA ASP A 118 -30.92 3.86 29.94
C ASP A 118 -31.36 2.42 30.29
N GLY A 119 -31.87 2.23 31.49
CA GLY A 119 -32.42 0.94 31.93
C GLY A 119 -31.38 -0.17 32.14
N GLY A 120 -30.08 0.19 32.28
CA GLY A 120 -29.00 -0.77 32.45
C GLY A 120 -28.55 -1.44 31.15
N THR A 121 -28.89 -0.86 30.01
CA THR A 121 -28.37 -1.29 28.71
C THR A 121 -26.92 -0.83 28.50
N ALA A 122 -26.15 -1.56 27.71
CA ALA A 122 -24.80 -1.17 27.34
C ALA A 122 -24.61 -1.30 25.81
N TYR A 123 -23.96 -0.31 25.19
CA TYR A 123 -23.54 -0.37 23.80
C TYR A 123 -22.05 -0.63 23.74
N VAL A 124 -21.64 -1.69 23.02
CA VAL A 124 -20.25 -2.10 22.92
C VAL A 124 -19.71 -1.79 21.53
N PHE A 125 -18.74 -0.88 21.48
CA PHE A 125 -17.94 -0.61 20.29
C PHE A 125 -16.79 -1.62 20.22
N PRO A 126 -16.57 -2.31 19.10
CA PRO A 126 -15.52 -3.31 18.97
C PRO A 126 -14.12 -2.73 19.06
N GLY A 127 -13.15 -3.58 19.41
CA GLY A 127 -11.73 -3.27 19.38
C GLY A 127 -11.15 -3.31 17.96
N GLY A 128 -9.84 -3.10 17.85
CA GLY A 128 -9.06 -3.22 16.62
C GLY A 128 -8.10 -4.41 16.66
N LEU A 129 -7.13 -4.42 15.74
CA LEU A 129 -6.13 -5.47 15.58
C LEU A 129 -4.76 -5.14 16.23
N ASP A 130 -4.65 -4.00 16.90
CA ASP A 130 -3.41 -3.43 17.47
C ASP A 130 -2.19 -3.49 16.55
N LEU A 131 -2.39 -3.24 15.27
CA LEU A 131 -1.31 -3.23 14.29
C LEU A 131 -0.54 -1.91 14.35
N LYS A 132 0.80 -2.01 14.31
CA LYS A 132 1.70 -0.85 14.30
C LYS A 132 2.14 -0.47 12.89
N ASN A 133 2.14 -1.42 11.98
CA ASN A 133 2.53 -1.24 10.60
C ASN A 133 1.66 -2.13 9.71
N LEU A 134 1.37 -1.66 8.49
CA LEU A 134 0.79 -2.48 7.43
C LEU A 134 1.90 -2.78 6.39
N PRO A 135 2.48 -3.98 6.38
CA PRO A 135 3.49 -4.35 5.41
C PRO A 135 2.87 -4.79 4.09
N MET A 136 3.62 -4.64 2.98
CA MET A 136 3.32 -5.18 1.67
C MET A 136 4.61 -5.52 0.94
N ALA A 137 4.62 -6.58 0.12
CA ALA A 137 5.75 -6.91 -0.74
C ALA A 137 5.26 -7.25 -2.15
N VAL A 138 5.89 -6.67 -3.16
CA VAL A 138 5.49 -6.87 -4.56
C VAL A 138 6.70 -7.12 -5.46
N PRO A 139 6.62 -8.07 -6.40
CA PRO A 139 7.62 -8.23 -7.45
C PRO A 139 7.48 -7.10 -8.48
N ASN A 140 8.62 -6.62 -8.96
CA ASN A 140 8.72 -5.57 -9.96
C ASN A 140 9.54 -6.06 -11.16
N LEU A 141 9.05 -5.76 -12.36
CA LEU A 141 9.79 -5.90 -13.61
C LEU A 141 9.72 -4.56 -14.33
N THR A 142 10.88 -3.99 -14.69
CA THR A 142 10.94 -2.79 -15.54
C THR A 142 11.76 -3.10 -16.77
N ILE A 143 11.20 -2.83 -17.94
CA ILE A 143 11.83 -3.03 -19.24
C ILE A 143 11.89 -1.68 -19.95
N GLY A 144 13.05 -1.36 -20.46
CA GLY A 144 13.33 -0.16 -21.25
C GLY A 144 14.57 -0.38 -22.16
N SER A 145 15.07 0.57 -22.85
CA SER A 145 14.46 1.88 -23.07
C SER A 145 14.07 1.99 -24.54
N LEU A 146 12.82 2.25 -24.79
CA LEU A 146 12.39 2.61 -26.13
C LEU A 146 12.22 4.13 -26.17
N LEU A 147 13.11 4.82 -26.90
CA LEU A 147 13.10 6.29 -27.03
C LEU A 147 13.06 7.01 -25.67
N GLY A 148 13.82 6.53 -24.69
CA GLY A 148 13.83 7.10 -23.35
C GLY A 148 12.59 6.77 -22.50
N THR A 149 11.89 5.68 -22.83
CA THR A 149 10.68 5.24 -22.13
C THR A 149 10.88 3.86 -21.53
N ASN A 150 10.53 3.69 -20.25
CA ASN A 150 10.46 2.40 -19.57
C ASN A 150 9.01 2.00 -19.33
N VAL A 151 8.75 0.70 -19.36
CA VAL A 151 7.50 0.08 -18.91
C VAL A 151 7.78 -0.76 -17.69
N SER A 152 6.98 -0.58 -16.64
CA SER A 152 7.05 -1.34 -15.40
C SER A 152 5.82 -2.23 -15.26
N LEU A 153 6.02 -3.43 -14.71
CA LEU A 153 4.99 -4.42 -14.44
C LEU A 153 5.13 -4.94 -13.01
N ARG A 154 4.00 -5.16 -12.36
CA ARG A 154 3.85 -5.85 -11.08
C ARG A 154 2.81 -6.93 -11.25
N TRP A 155 3.15 -8.13 -10.85
CA TRP A 155 2.19 -9.21 -10.91
C TRP A 155 2.45 -10.21 -9.79
N ALA A 156 1.40 -10.55 -9.06
CA ALA A 156 1.41 -11.63 -8.10
C ALA A 156 0.02 -12.29 -8.09
N ALA A 157 -0.02 -13.61 -8.00
CA ALA A 157 -1.24 -14.35 -7.80
C ALA A 157 -0.95 -15.49 -6.83
N TYR A 158 -1.78 -15.64 -5.82
CA TYR A 158 -1.62 -16.66 -4.79
C TYR A 158 -2.99 -17.12 -4.29
N ASP A 159 -3.19 -18.42 -4.21
CA ASP A 159 -4.42 -19.03 -3.69
C ASP A 159 -4.22 -19.32 -2.19
N LEU A 160 -5.07 -18.72 -1.36
CA LEU A 160 -5.04 -18.86 0.11
C LEU A 160 -6.01 -19.96 0.61
N GLY A 161 -6.70 -20.64 -0.29
CA GLY A 161 -7.69 -21.69 0.01
C GLY A 161 -9.12 -21.18 -0.06
N GLU A 162 -10.07 -22.12 0.16
CA GLU A 162 -11.49 -21.88 -0.04
C GLU A 162 -12.06 -20.82 0.92
N ASP A 163 -11.51 -20.72 2.14
CA ASP A 163 -12.02 -19.79 3.16
C ASP A 163 -11.64 -18.32 2.92
N VAL A 164 -10.52 -18.06 2.24
CA VAL A 164 -9.99 -16.70 2.04
C VAL A 164 -10.03 -16.27 0.58
N GLY A 165 -9.96 -17.26 -0.32
CA GLY A 165 -9.97 -17.03 -1.75
C GLY A 165 -8.57 -16.71 -2.33
N LYS A 166 -8.56 -16.11 -3.49
CA LYS A 166 -7.36 -15.83 -4.29
C LYS A 166 -6.90 -14.38 -4.12
N VAL A 167 -5.63 -14.20 -3.80
CA VAL A 167 -4.97 -12.89 -3.85
C VAL A 167 -4.45 -12.68 -5.26
N GLU A 168 -4.85 -11.59 -5.90
CA GLU A 168 -4.31 -11.18 -7.19
C GLU A 168 -3.86 -9.71 -7.12
N LEU A 169 -2.71 -9.46 -7.72
CA LEU A 169 -2.15 -8.13 -7.86
C LEU A 169 -1.66 -7.98 -9.30
N LEU A 170 -2.15 -6.97 -9.98
CA LEU A 170 -1.70 -6.58 -11.29
C LEU A 170 -1.47 -5.08 -11.34
N GLY A 171 -0.28 -4.68 -11.71
CA GLY A 171 0.07 -3.28 -11.88
C GLY A 171 0.93 -3.06 -13.11
N TRP A 172 0.80 -1.89 -13.70
CA TRP A 172 1.67 -1.45 -14.77
C TRP A 172 1.99 0.04 -14.64
N GLY A 173 3.06 0.45 -15.27
CA GLY A 173 3.45 1.85 -15.31
C GLY A 173 4.33 2.17 -16.49
N VAL A 174 4.39 3.46 -16.80
CA VAL A 174 5.26 4.01 -17.84
C VAL A 174 6.02 5.18 -17.25
N SER A 175 7.32 5.24 -17.50
CA SER A 175 8.15 6.42 -17.19
C SER A 175 8.93 6.87 -18.41
N HIS A 176 9.07 8.19 -18.56
CA HIS A 176 9.70 8.82 -19.73
C HIS A 176 10.73 9.86 -19.29
N SER A 177 11.93 9.76 -19.87
CA SER A 177 13.05 10.67 -19.59
C SER A 177 12.80 12.07 -20.15
N LEU A 178 12.90 13.07 -19.29
CA LEU A 178 12.89 14.48 -19.67
C LEU A 178 14.26 15.01 -20.07
N ASP A 179 15.35 14.33 -19.71
CA ASP A 179 16.73 14.75 -19.99
C ASP A 179 17.03 14.88 -21.47
N GLN A 180 16.28 14.14 -22.31
CA GLN A 180 16.44 14.22 -23.77
C GLN A 180 15.93 15.54 -24.36
N TYR A 181 15.05 16.23 -23.64
CA TYR A 181 14.47 17.52 -24.05
C TYR A 181 15.08 18.68 -23.26
N LEU A 182 15.44 18.43 -22.01
CA LEU A 182 15.97 19.41 -21.08
C LEU A 182 17.27 18.85 -20.49
N PRO A 183 18.43 19.04 -21.14
CA PRO A 183 19.71 18.51 -20.67
C PRO A 183 20.18 19.25 -19.40
N ILE A 184 19.59 18.94 -18.26
CA ILE A 184 19.96 19.49 -16.95
C ILE A 184 21.01 18.55 -16.33
N ALA A 185 22.23 18.56 -16.88
CA ALA A 185 23.33 17.81 -16.26
C ALA A 185 23.72 18.47 -14.92
N PRO A 186 24.00 17.69 -13.87
CA PRO A 186 24.16 16.23 -13.80
C PRO A 186 22.92 15.46 -13.28
N ILE A 187 21.74 16.05 -13.26
CA ILE A 187 20.50 15.47 -12.73
C ILE A 187 19.75 14.75 -13.84
N ASN A 188 19.31 13.52 -13.58
CA ASN A 188 18.34 12.82 -14.43
C ASN A 188 16.92 13.15 -13.97
N MET A 189 16.01 13.36 -14.93
CA MET A 189 14.62 13.67 -14.68
C MET A 189 13.71 12.79 -15.54
N ALA A 190 12.60 12.34 -14.96
CA ALA A 190 11.58 11.58 -15.66
C ALA A 190 10.18 11.94 -15.16
N VAL A 191 9.18 11.74 -15.99
CA VAL A 191 7.77 11.68 -15.59
C VAL A 191 7.32 10.23 -15.57
N GLY A 192 6.47 9.90 -14.61
CA GLY A 192 5.93 8.54 -14.47
C GLY A 192 4.43 8.55 -14.26
N PHE A 193 3.78 7.51 -14.78
CA PHE A 193 2.40 7.15 -14.47
C PHE A 193 2.35 5.65 -14.16
N TYR A 194 1.73 5.31 -13.04
CA TYR A 194 1.63 3.95 -12.53
C TYR A 194 0.21 3.69 -12.06
N THR A 195 -0.28 2.48 -12.28
CA THR A 195 -1.58 2.04 -11.77
C THR A 195 -1.52 0.59 -11.34
N GLN A 196 -2.33 0.21 -10.37
CA GLN A 196 -2.33 -1.11 -9.79
C GLN A 196 -3.71 -1.47 -9.28
N GLN A 197 -4.10 -2.72 -9.48
CA GLN A 197 -5.26 -3.35 -8.89
C GLN A 197 -4.82 -4.50 -7.99
N PHE A 198 -5.49 -4.64 -6.88
CA PHE A 198 -5.34 -5.74 -5.94
C PHE A 198 -6.73 -6.29 -5.61
N THR A 199 -6.87 -7.62 -5.64
CA THR A 199 -8.09 -8.29 -5.22
C THR A 199 -7.79 -9.40 -4.22
N LEU A 200 -8.73 -9.63 -3.29
CA LEU A 200 -8.72 -10.74 -2.34
C LEU A 200 -10.08 -11.44 -2.41
N GLY A 201 -10.15 -12.54 -3.15
CA GLY A 201 -11.41 -13.19 -3.47
C GLY A 201 -12.44 -12.21 -4.02
N ASP A 202 -13.67 -12.34 -3.54
CA ASP A 202 -14.77 -11.41 -3.81
C ASP A 202 -14.94 -10.36 -2.70
N ILE A 203 -14.04 -10.38 -1.68
CA ILE A 203 -14.17 -9.58 -0.45
C ILE A 203 -13.53 -8.20 -0.62
N VAL A 204 -12.36 -8.11 -1.27
CA VAL A 204 -11.59 -6.85 -1.38
C VAL A 204 -11.24 -6.58 -2.83
N ASP A 205 -11.56 -5.39 -3.31
CA ASP A 205 -11.02 -4.79 -4.55
C ASP A 205 -10.39 -3.44 -4.21
N ALA A 206 -9.12 -3.29 -4.55
CA ALA A 206 -8.41 -2.04 -4.33
C ALA A 206 -7.72 -1.58 -5.61
N ASN A 207 -7.93 -0.33 -5.95
CA ASN A 207 -7.38 0.32 -7.12
C ASN A 207 -6.54 1.52 -6.72
N SER A 208 -5.41 1.72 -7.38
CA SER A 208 -4.60 2.89 -7.15
C SER A 208 -3.91 3.40 -8.41
N TRP A 209 -3.59 4.69 -8.42
CA TRP A 209 -2.72 5.27 -9.44
C TRP A 209 -1.87 6.41 -8.87
N LEU A 210 -0.70 6.61 -9.49
CA LEU A 210 0.29 7.63 -9.17
C LEU A 210 0.80 8.26 -10.46
N ALA A 211 0.74 9.59 -10.57
CA ALA A 211 1.43 10.38 -11.57
C ALA A 211 2.50 11.22 -10.88
N ASN A 212 3.75 11.18 -11.34
CA ASN A 212 4.84 11.86 -10.66
C ASN A 212 5.90 12.44 -11.58
N LEU A 213 6.61 13.43 -11.04
CA LEU A 213 7.89 13.93 -11.54
C LEU A 213 8.99 13.33 -10.68
N GLN A 214 9.99 12.74 -11.32
CA GLN A 214 11.12 12.07 -10.69
C GLN A 214 12.42 12.80 -11.01
N ALA A 215 13.34 12.81 -10.06
CA ALA A 215 14.70 13.28 -10.25
C ALA A 215 15.69 12.33 -9.57
N SER A 216 16.88 12.17 -10.16
CA SER A 216 17.96 11.41 -9.53
C SER A 216 19.32 11.97 -9.86
N TYR A 217 20.25 11.77 -8.92
CA TYR A 217 21.64 12.13 -9.05
C TYR A 217 22.53 10.96 -8.69
N GLN A 218 23.42 10.57 -9.60
CA GLN A 218 24.30 9.43 -9.41
C GLN A 218 25.66 9.89 -8.86
N LEU A 219 26.08 9.31 -7.75
CA LEU A 219 27.36 9.45 -7.08
C LEU A 219 28.07 8.10 -7.06
N SER A 220 28.90 7.80 -8.06
CA SER A 220 29.58 6.52 -8.16
C SER A 220 28.64 5.32 -8.04
N PHE A 221 28.68 4.59 -6.94
CA PHE A 221 27.81 3.43 -6.66
C PHE A 221 26.52 3.79 -5.91
N ILE A 222 26.29 5.05 -5.59
CA ILE A 222 25.08 5.54 -4.92
C ILE A 222 24.29 6.38 -5.91
N THR A 223 22.98 6.17 -5.99
CA THR A 223 22.05 7.06 -6.67
C THR A 223 21.11 7.64 -5.61
N LEU A 224 21.09 8.96 -5.49
CA LEU A 224 20.07 9.67 -4.74
C LEU A 224 18.89 9.91 -5.66
N TYR A 225 17.69 9.67 -5.20
CA TYR A 225 16.49 9.91 -5.99
C TYR A 225 15.34 10.49 -5.16
N GLY A 226 14.43 11.12 -5.85
CA GLY A 226 13.23 11.63 -5.25
C GLY A 226 12.16 11.92 -6.29
N GLY A 227 10.99 12.31 -5.81
CA GLY A 227 9.89 12.68 -6.69
C GLY A 227 8.78 13.40 -5.96
N LEU A 228 7.98 14.11 -6.75
CA LEU A 228 6.72 14.71 -6.33
C LEU A 228 5.61 14.14 -7.20
N GLY A 229 4.55 13.67 -6.58
CA GLY A 229 3.46 13.01 -7.29
C GLY A 229 2.09 13.38 -6.75
N TYR A 230 1.10 13.15 -7.60
CA TYR A 230 -0.30 13.14 -7.25
C TYR A 230 -0.81 11.70 -7.37
N GLU A 231 -1.56 11.27 -6.36
CA GLU A 231 -2.03 9.89 -6.25
C GLU A 231 -3.48 9.81 -5.86
N ASN A 232 -4.09 8.68 -6.17
CA ASN A 232 -5.40 8.29 -5.68
C ASN A 232 -5.45 6.79 -5.43
N SER A 233 -6.31 6.39 -4.50
CA SER A 233 -6.63 4.98 -4.25
C SER A 233 -8.06 4.84 -3.77
N ASN A 234 -8.68 3.72 -4.12
CA ASN A 234 -9.97 3.29 -3.62
C ASN A 234 -9.81 1.88 -3.03
N LEU A 235 -10.59 1.58 -2.01
CA LEU A 235 -10.66 0.28 -1.36
C LEU A 235 -12.13 -0.08 -1.17
N ASP A 236 -12.60 -1.06 -1.93
CA ASP A 236 -13.94 -1.60 -1.85
C ASP A 236 -13.88 -2.91 -1.06
N ILE A 237 -14.69 -3.01 -0.02
CA ILE A 237 -14.83 -4.20 0.81
C ILE A 237 -16.28 -4.63 0.76
N ASN A 238 -16.53 -5.83 0.25
CA ASN A 238 -17.85 -6.44 0.16
C ASN A 238 -17.81 -7.79 0.87
N TYR A 239 -18.59 -7.92 1.90
CA TYR A 239 -18.67 -9.14 2.66
C TYR A 239 -20.13 -9.54 2.87
N THR A 240 -20.48 -10.78 2.50
CA THR A 240 -21.80 -11.35 2.76
C THR A 240 -21.69 -12.33 3.90
N TYR A 241 -22.44 -12.07 4.96
CA TYR A 241 -22.44 -12.92 6.13
C TYR A 241 -23.34 -14.14 5.93
N GLU A 242 -22.80 -15.34 6.13
CA GLU A 242 -23.47 -16.59 5.80
C GLU A 242 -24.69 -16.92 6.69
N GLU A 243 -24.72 -16.44 7.95
CA GLU A 243 -25.81 -16.80 8.88
C GLU A 243 -27.14 -16.12 8.58
N ASP A 244 -27.12 -14.85 8.12
CA ASP A 244 -28.33 -14.07 7.87
C ASP A 244 -28.37 -13.42 6.48
N ASN A 245 -27.39 -13.69 5.60
CA ASN A 245 -27.19 -13.08 4.30
C ASN A 245 -27.14 -11.54 4.33
N SER A 246 -26.70 -10.95 5.44
CA SER A 246 -26.49 -9.52 5.51
C SER A 246 -25.25 -9.13 4.70
N GLU A 247 -25.38 -8.10 3.86
CA GLU A 247 -24.27 -7.55 3.08
C GLU A 247 -23.66 -6.36 3.82
N ILE A 248 -22.34 -6.39 3.97
CA ILE A 248 -21.54 -5.30 4.51
C ILE A 248 -20.67 -4.79 3.36
N ALA A 249 -20.91 -3.55 2.96
CA ALA A 249 -20.16 -2.91 1.87
C ALA A 249 -19.55 -1.60 2.36
N PHE A 250 -18.25 -1.40 2.07
CA PHE A 250 -17.54 -0.16 2.27
C PHE A 250 -16.87 0.24 0.96
N ASP A 251 -17.12 1.45 0.50
CA ASP A 251 -16.43 2.11 -0.62
C ASP A 251 -15.62 3.27 -0.03
N LEU A 252 -14.31 3.07 0.11
CA LEU A 252 -13.42 3.97 0.82
C LEU A 252 -12.39 4.57 -0.14
N GLN A 253 -12.32 5.89 -0.17
CA GLN A 253 -11.27 6.58 -0.89
C GLN A 253 -10.10 6.91 0.04
N GLY A 254 -8.87 6.59 -0.38
CA GLY A 254 -7.67 6.99 0.35
C GLY A 254 -7.48 8.51 0.38
N ASN A 255 -7.08 9.02 1.54
CA ASN A 255 -6.88 10.44 1.79
C ASN A 255 -5.55 10.98 1.23
N ASN A 256 -4.64 10.12 0.78
CA ASN A 256 -3.41 10.54 0.13
C ASN A 256 -3.72 11.14 -1.24
N LYS A 257 -3.21 12.35 -1.47
CA LYS A 257 -3.34 13.06 -2.77
C LYS A 257 -1.99 13.54 -3.29
N ILE A 258 -1.17 14.11 -2.42
CA ILE A 258 0.16 14.61 -2.77
C ILE A 258 1.20 13.77 -2.03
N ARG A 259 2.20 13.29 -2.77
CA ARG A 259 3.30 12.47 -2.25
C ARG A 259 4.64 13.10 -2.59
N GLY A 260 5.50 13.26 -1.58
CA GLY A 260 6.92 13.53 -1.75
C GLY A 260 7.72 12.27 -1.42
N THR A 261 8.64 11.86 -2.26
CA THR A 261 9.51 10.69 -2.05
C THR A 261 10.97 11.11 -2.04
N LEU A 262 11.76 10.59 -1.09
CA LEU A 262 13.21 10.72 -1.05
C LEU A 262 13.83 9.36 -0.75
N GLY A 263 14.84 8.98 -1.51
CA GLY A 263 15.47 7.69 -1.39
C GLY A 263 16.89 7.62 -1.92
N LEU A 264 17.48 6.46 -1.71
CA LEU A 264 18.81 6.14 -2.24
C LEU A 264 18.83 4.70 -2.79
N THR A 265 19.67 4.49 -3.81
CA THR A 265 19.97 3.19 -4.39
C THR A 265 21.46 2.92 -4.32
N LEU A 266 21.83 1.76 -3.79
CA LEU A 266 23.18 1.23 -3.85
C LEU A 266 23.32 0.35 -5.09
N ASN A 267 24.23 0.75 -6.00
CA ASN A 267 24.49 0.08 -7.26
C ASN A 267 25.71 -0.82 -7.13
N LEU A 268 25.53 -2.08 -6.80
CA LEU A 268 26.60 -3.08 -6.58
C LEU A 268 26.74 -3.99 -7.81
N GLY A 269 27.18 -3.39 -8.91
CA GLY A 269 27.15 -4.04 -10.22
C GLY A 269 25.70 -4.26 -10.70
N PRO A 270 25.32 -5.52 -11.01
CA PRO A 270 23.93 -5.81 -11.36
C PRO A 270 22.99 -5.77 -10.15
N LEU A 271 23.49 -5.97 -8.94
CA LEU A 271 22.68 -5.96 -7.73
C LEU A 271 22.32 -4.51 -7.36
N LYS A 272 21.04 -4.27 -7.10
CA LYS A 272 20.46 -3.01 -6.67
C LYS A 272 19.79 -3.19 -5.32
N LEU A 273 20.17 -2.37 -4.35
CA LEU A 273 19.50 -2.26 -3.06
C LEU A 273 19.04 -0.82 -2.91
N ASN A 274 17.75 -0.59 -2.80
CA ASN A 274 17.19 0.75 -2.65
C ASN A 274 16.35 0.86 -1.39
N GLY A 275 16.24 2.09 -0.89
CA GLY A 275 15.34 2.43 0.19
C GLY A 275 14.86 3.85 0.04
N ASP A 276 13.59 4.08 0.35
CA ASP A 276 12.98 5.40 0.32
C ASP A 276 11.99 5.62 1.46
N TYR A 277 11.73 6.88 1.68
CA TYR A 277 10.66 7.37 2.54
C TYR A 277 9.74 8.25 1.71
N SER A 278 8.48 7.88 1.64
CA SER A 278 7.42 8.62 1.00
C SER A 278 6.58 9.34 2.04
N MET A 279 6.49 10.66 1.90
CA MET A 279 5.74 11.58 2.76
C MET A 279 4.41 11.91 2.09
N ALA A 280 3.32 11.58 2.76
CA ALA A 280 1.94 11.90 2.38
C ALA A 280 1.09 11.95 3.66
N THR A 281 -0.24 11.98 3.56
CA THR A 281 -1.14 11.83 4.72
C THR A 281 -0.81 10.54 5.47
N GLN A 282 -0.63 9.45 4.76
CA GLN A 282 -0.03 8.22 5.26
C GLN A 282 1.37 8.05 4.67
N SER A 283 2.39 8.08 5.51
CA SER A 283 3.78 7.91 5.09
C SER A 283 4.15 6.43 4.94
N ILE A 284 5.14 6.15 4.08
CA ILE A 284 5.58 4.78 3.76
C ILE A 284 7.11 4.70 3.79
N PHE A 285 7.63 3.63 4.36
CA PHE A 285 9.00 3.19 4.16
C PHE A 285 9.03 2.10 3.11
N THR A 286 9.95 2.22 2.14
CA THR A 286 10.16 1.21 1.09
C THR A 286 11.60 0.70 1.14
N VAL A 287 11.77 -0.61 0.96
CA VAL A 287 13.07 -1.24 0.72
C VAL A 287 12.92 -2.17 -0.48
N GLY A 288 13.80 -2.02 -1.47
CA GLY A 288 13.81 -2.84 -2.67
C GLY A 288 15.14 -3.56 -2.86
N LEU A 289 15.06 -4.78 -3.37
CA LEU A 289 16.21 -5.60 -3.77
C LEU A 289 15.95 -6.14 -5.17
N GLY A 290 16.92 -5.98 -6.07
CA GLY A 290 16.76 -6.47 -7.44
C GLY A 290 18.05 -6.57 -8.23
N LEU A 291 17.90 -7.03 -9.45
CA LEU A 291 18.96 -7.09 -10.46
C LEU A 291 18.64 -6.11 -11.58
N GLY A 292 19.56 -5.21 -11.86
CA GLY A 292 19.43 -4.18 -12.87
C GLY A 292 20.54 -4.27 -13.93
N PHE A 293 20.15 -4.09 -15.18
CA PHE A 293 21.05 -3.99 -16.31
C PHE A 293 20.87 -2.63 -17.00
N ASN A 294 22.00 -1.93 -17.26
CA ASN A 294 22.05 -0.62 -17.91
C ASN A 294 21.22 0.47 -17.18
N GLU A 295 21.18 0.40 -15.84
CA GLU A 295 20.46 1.34 -14.99
C GLU A 295 21.35 2.46 -14.40
N ILE A 296 22.55 2.58 -14.92
CA ILE A 296 23.55 3.54 -14.46
C ILE A 296 24.00 4.35 -15.67
N ASP A 297 24.02 5.66 -15.52
CA ASP A 297 24.60 6.59 -16.52
C ASP A 297 26.12 6.44 -16.52
N LYS A 298 26.64 5.74 -17.52
CA LYS A 298 28.08 5.48 -17.67
C LYS A 298 28.87 6.69 -18.18
N ASP A 299 28.19 7.63 -18.81
CA ASP A 299 28.79 8.83 -19.39
C ASP A 299 29.05 9.92 -18.34
N ARG A 300 28.54 9.71 -17.12
CA ARG A 300 28.65 10.65 -16.00
C ARG A 300 29.51 10.14 -14.83
N ARG A 301 30.41 9.19 -15.12
CA ARG A 301 31.37 8.68 -14.11
C ARG A 301 32.59 9.57 -13.98
#